data_a174d0c629db86adc46400a4e66b97e4
#
_entry.id   a174d0c629db86adc46400a4e66b97e4
#
_cell.length_a   1.000
_cell.length_b   1.000
_cell.length_c   1.000
_cell.angle_alpha   90.00
_cell.angle_beta   90.00
_cell.angle_gamma   90.00
#
_symmetry.space_group_name_H-M   'P 1'
#
loop_
_entity.id
_entity.type
_entity.pdbx_description
1 polymer ?
#
loop_
_entity_poly.entity_id
_entity_poly.type
_entity_poly.pdbx_seq_one_letter_code
_entity_poly.pdbx_strand_id
1 'polypeptide(L)'
;MLNDIKNDAQTRMGKSIDSLRHSLTRLRTGRASTALVDGIKVPYYGSDMPLNQVATVALGDSRSIIITPFEKSLVGPIEKAIMASDIGITPNTAGTTIRLNMPPLTEERRRELAKHVAHEGEEAKIAIRNVRRDAMQQVKDLLKDKAITEDDERRAEDEIQKLTDRFVKDVDGVVKNKEEELMAL
;
A
#
# COMPACT_ATOMS: atom_id res chain seq x y z
N MET A 1 -29.00 -9.23 13.75
CA MET A 1 -27.95 -10.19 14.13
C MET A 1 -27.16 -10.72 12.91
N LEU A 2 -27.81 -11.43 11.98
CA LEU A 2 -27.09 -11.92 10.79
C LEU A 2 -26.56 -10.81 9.91
N ASN A 3 -27.31 -9.72 9.73
CA ASN A 3 -26.84 -8.57 8.95
C ASN A 3 -25.60 -7.90 9.59
N ASP A 4 -25.54 -7.86 10.91
CA ASP A 4 -24.40 -7.30 11.62
C ASP A 4 -23.15 -8.14 11.41
N ILE A 5 -23.28 -9.47 11.42
CA ILE A 5 -22.19 -10.40 11.16
C ILE A 5 -21.67 -10.21 9.72
N LYS A 6 -22.56 -10.14 8.74
CA LYS A 6 -22.21 -9.93 7.33
C LYS A 6 -21.55 -8.57 7.09
N ASN A 7 -22.09 -7.52 7.69
CA ASN A 7 -21.53 -6.17 7.55
C ASN A 7 -20.15 -6.06 8.21
N ASP A 8 -19.97 -6.67 9.38
CA ASP A 8 -18.68 -6.73 10.05
C ASP A 8 -17.66 -7.50 9.20
N ALA A 9 -18.05 -8.64 8.65
CA ALA A 9 -17.19 -9.42 7.77
C ALA A 9 -16.78 -8.61 6.53
N GLN A 10 -17.72 -7.93 5.90
CA GLN A 10 -17.45 -7.07 4.73
C GLN A 10 -16.47 -5.95 5.08
N THR A 11 -16.66 -5.29 6.19
CA THR A 11 -15.79 -4.20 6.66
C THR A 11 -14.37 -4.72 6.92
N ARG A 12 -14.24 -5.84 7.62
CA ARG A 12 -12.95 -6.45 7.95
C ARG A 12 -12.21 -6.96 6.71
N MET A 13 -12.91 -7.60 5.78
CA MET A 13 -12.34 -8.04 4.51
C MET A 13 -11.88 -6.85 3.67
N GLY A 14 -12.67 -5.77 3.64
CA GLY A 14 -12.31 -4.52 2.98
C GLY A 14 -11.02 -3.90 3.54
N LYS A 15 -10.86 -3.93 4.87
CA LYS A 15 -9.63 -3.47 5.53
C LYS A 15 -8.41 -4.31 5.14
N SER A 16 -8.59 -5.61 4.93
CA SER A 16 -7.50 -6.48 4.46
C SER A 16 -7.02 -6.09 3.07
N ILE A 17 -7.93 -5.72 2.18
CA ILE A 17 -7.58 -5.21 0.84
C ILE A 17 -6.91 -3.84 0.93
N ASP A 18 -7.41 -2.94 1.76
CA ASP A 18 -6.81 -1.62 1.95
C ASP A 18 -5.38 -1.74 2.50
N SER A 19 -5.16 -2.65 3.44
CA SER A 19 -3.82 -2.96 3.96
C SER A 19 -2.90 -3.49 2.87
N LEU A 20 -3.39 -4.37 1.99
CA LEU A 20 -2.65 -4.89 0.85
C LEU A 20 -2.24 -3.75 -0.09
N ARG A 21 -3.18 -2.91 -0.49
CA ARG A 21 -2.90 -1.77 -1.36
C ARG A 21 -1.87 -0.83 -0.76
N HIS A 22 -2.00 -0.55 0.53
CA HIS A 22 -1.05 0.30 1.26
C HIS A 22 0.36 -0.31 1.29
N SER A 23 0.47 -1.61 1.57
CA SER A 23 1.76 -2.32 1.53
C SER A 23 2.40 -2.28 0.15
N LEU A 24 1.60 -2.43 -0.91
CA LEU A 24 2.11 -2.41 -2.28
C LEU A 24 2.54 -1.00 -2.74
N THR A 25 1.95 0.07 -2.20
CA THR A 25 2.41 1.43 -2.53
C THR A 25 3.81 1.73 -2.01
N ARG A 26 4.27 1.02 -0.99
CA ARG A 26 5.61 1.17 -0.42
C ARG A 26 6.69 0.47 -1.24
N LEU A 27 6.33 -0.36 -2.20
CA LEU A 27 7.30 -1.04 -3.04
C LEU A 27 7.96 -0.08 -4.03
N ARG A 28 9.28 -0.13 -4.07
CA ARG A 28 10.06 0.62 -5.05
C ARG A 28 10.00 -0.08 -6.40
N THR A 29 9.11 0.39 -7.26
CA THR A 29 8.86 -0.22 -8.58
C THR A 29 9.66 0.43 -9.71
N GLY A 30 10.61 1.32 -9.40
CA GLY A 30 11.31 2.14 -10.40
C GLY A 30 10.48 3.30 -10.92
N ARG A 31 9.20 3.39 -10.53
CA ARG A 31 8.33 4.51 -10.83
C ARG A 31 8.45 5.56 -9.74
N ALA A 32 8.63 6.81 -10.13
CA ALA A 32 8.70 7.91 -9.17
C ALA A 32 7.35 8.13 -8.49
N SER A 33 7.40 8.36 -7.17
CA SER A 33 6.24 8.76 -6.37
C SER A 33 6.71 9.74 -5.31
N THR A 34 5.96 10.80 -5.09
CA THR A 34 6.25 11.77 -4.02
C THR A 34 6.24 11.14 -2.64
N ALA A 35 5.52 10.02 -2.47
CA ALA A 35 5.49 9.25 -1.22
C ALA A 35 6.87 8.71 -0.81
N LEU A 36 7.79 8.53 -1.74
CA LEU A 36 9.15 8.05 -1.45
C LEU A 36 9.95 9.01 -0.56
N VAL A 37 9.63 10.29 -0.59
CA VAL A 37 10.32 11.33 0.18
C VAL A 37 9.52 11.86 1.37
N ASP A 38 8.33 11.31 1.64
CA ASP A 38 7.45 11.77 2.72
C ASP A 38 8.08 11.64 4.12
N GLY A 39 8.94 10.66 4.33
CA GLY A 39 9.60 10.45 5.63
C GLY A 39 10.86 11.27 5.83
N ILE A 40 11.29 12.03 4.85
CA ILE A 40 12.54 12.80 4.93
C ILE A 40 12.31 14.09 5.72
N LYS A 41 13.13 14.32 6.73
CA LYS A 41 13.14 15.55 7.54
C LYS A 41 14.40 16.35 7.27
N VAL A 42 14.23 17.66 7.15
CA VAL A 42 15.30 18.60 6.83
C VAL A 42 15.50 19.56 8.00
N PRO A 43 16.75 19.75 8.48
CA PRO A 43 17.02 20.77 9.50
C PRO A 43 16.67 22.17 8.99
N TYR A 44 15.83 22.87 9.73
CA TYR A 44 15.39 24.22 9.40
C TYR A 44 15.29 25.05 10.68
N TYR A 45 16.20 26.04 10.81
CA TYR A 45 16.29 26.93 11.98
C TYR A 45 16.22 26.19 13.33
N GLY A 46 17.00 25.11 13.45
CA GLY A 46 17.11 24.34 14.69
C GLY A 46 16.01 23.30 14.91
N SER A 47 15.08 23.15 13.99
CA SER A 47 14.02 22.15 14.03
C SER A 47 14.06 21.26 12.79
N ASP A 48 13.71 19.98 12.97
CA ASP A 48 13.55 19.07 11.83
C ASP A 48 12.16 19.25 11.23
N MET A 49 12.12 19.69 9.97
CA MET A 49 10.86 19.91 9.25
C MET A 49 10.67 18.85 8.16
N PRO A 50 9.42 18.39 7.93
CA PRO A 50 9.14 17.54 6.77
C PRO A 50 9.55 18.24 5.46
N LEU A 51 10.06 17.47 4.50
CA LEU A 51 10.52 17.99 3.22
C LEU A 51 9.46 18.84 2.50
N ASN A 52 8.20 18.42 2.53
CA ASN A 52 7.10 19.12 1.87
C ASN A 52 6.76 20.48 2.51
N GLN A 53 7.27 20.78 3.70
CA GLN A 53 7.09 22.07 4.36
C GLN A 53 8.22 23.07 4.06
N VAL A 54 9.33 22.61 3.50
CA VAL A 54 10.48 23.44 3.15
C VAL A 54 10.73 23.51 1.66
N ALA A 55 10.01 22.73 0.87
CA ALA A 55 10.15 22.65 -0.58
C ALA A 55 8.84 22.20 -1.24
N THR A 56 8.70 22.55 -2.51
CA THR A 56 7.67 21.94 -3.37
C THR A 56 8.20 20.63 -3.91
N VAL A 57 7.44 19.56 -3.73
CA VAL A 57 7.76 18.22 -4.21
C VAL A 57 6.77 17.83 -5.29
N ALA A 58 7.24 17.56 -6.49
CA ALA A 58 6.42 17.19 -7.64
C ALA A 58 7.06 16.09 -8.47
N LEU A 59 6.27 15.42 -9.29
CA LEU A 59 6.79 14.48 -10.29
C LEU A 59 7.26 15.23 -11.52
N GLY A 60 8.47 14.93 -12.00
CA GLY A 60 8.97 15.45 -13.27
C GLY A 60 8.47 14.62 -14.44
N ASP A 61 8.90 13.36 -14.48
CA ASP A 61 8.42 12.34 -15.39
C ASP A 61 8.10 11.06 -14.60
N SER A 62 7.87 9.93 -15.27
CA SER A 62 7.55 8.67 -14.58
C SER A 62 8.68 8.13 -13.69
N ARG A 63 9.89 8.67 -13.81
CA ARG A 63 11.09 8.21 -13.11
C ARG A 63 11.80 9.29 -12.31
N SER A 64 11.28 10.50 -12.25
CA SER A 64 11.94 11.59 -11.54
C SER A 64 11.02 12.32 -10.58
N ILE A 65 11.60 12.76 -9.48
CA ILE A 65 10.97 13.63 -8.49
C ILE A 65 11.71 14.96 -8.55
N ILE A 66 10.98 16.05 -8.63
CA ILE A 66 11.53 17.40 -8.64
C ILE A 66 11.24 18.08 -7.32
N ILE A 67 12.29 18.53 -6.65
CA ILE A 67 12.22 19.24 -5.37
C ILE A 67 12.69 20.65 -5.61
N THR A 68 11.82 21.61 -5.33
CA THR A 68 12.13 23.03 -5.42
C THR A 68 12.08 23.64 -4.04
N PRO A 69 13.24 23.91 -3.40
CA PRO A 69 13.28 24.55 -2.10
C PRO A 69 12.63 25.93 -2.11
N PHE A 70 11.99 26.32 -1.02
CA PHE A 70 11.42 27.66 -0.88
C PHE A 70 12.50 28.73 -0.70
N GLU A 71 13.63 28.33 -0.17
CA GLU A 71 14.80 29.20 0.04
C GLU A 71 16.06 28.56 -0.54
N LYS A 72 16.92 29.36 -1.18
CA LYS A 72 18.20 28.89 -1.73
C LYS A 72 19.11 28.24 -0.68
N SER A 73 19.06 28.74 0.53
CA SER A 73 19.86 28.22 1.65
C SER A 73 19.49 26.76 2.05
N LEU A 74 18.31 26.27 1.63
CA LEU A 74 17.84 24.93 1.93
C LEU A 74 18.35 23.86 0.97
N VAL A 75 18.93 24.25 -0.18
CA VAL A 75 19.42 23.29 -1.18
C VAL A 75 20.41 22.30 -0.58
N GLY A 76 21.45 22.78 0.10
CA GLY A 76 22.45 21.95 0.75
C GLY A 76 21.89 21.04 1.85
N PRO A 77 21.13 21.57 2.81
CA PRO A 77 20.48 20.75 3.84
C PRO A 77 19.54 19.69 3.28
N ILE A 78 18.77 19.98 2.23
CA ILE A 78 17.89 19.02 1.58
C ILE A 78 18.69 17.92 0.91
N GLU A 79 19.73 18.24 0.18
CA GLU A 79 20.62 17.26 -0.43
C GLU A 79 21.20 16.29 0.61
N LYS A 80 21.71 16.83 1.71
CA LYS A 80 22.28 16.03 2.81
C LYS A 80 21.22 15.11 3.43
N ALA A 81 20.01 15.62 3.64
CA ALA A 81 18.92 14.83 4.20
C ALA A 81 18.53 13.66 3.28
N ILE A 82 18.50 13.89 1.97
CA ILE A 82 18.23 12.86 0.97
C ILE A 82 19.32 11.80 0.96
N MET A 83 20.58 12.22 0.98
CA MET A 83 21.73 11.30 0.98
C MET A 83 21.82 10.46 2.26
N ALA A 84 21.39 11.01 3.40
CA ALA A 84 21.35 10.31 4.67
C ALA A 84 20.13 9.38 4.80
N SER A 85 19.15 9.49 3.93
CA SER A 85 17.93 8.69 3.94
C SER A 85 18.12 7.31 3.31
N ASP A 86 17.14 6.42 3.53
CA ASP A 86 17.16 5.04 3.02
C ASP A 86 16.81 4.91 1.54
N ILE A 87 16.44 6.01 0.87
CA ILE A 87 15.96 5.93 -0.51
C ILE A 87 17.02 5.50 -1.53
N GLY A 88 18.30 5.63 -1.19
CA GLY A 88 19.40 5.13 -2.01
C GLY A 88 19.56 5.82 -3.36
N ILE A 89 19.10 7.07 -3.48
CA ILE A 89 19.15 7.85 -4.71
C ILE A 89 20.02 9.08 -4.47
N THR A 90 20.96 9.33 -5.40
CA THR A 90 21.80 10.51 -5.35
C THR A 90 21.06 11.70 -5.98
N PRO A 91 20.89 12.81 -5.24
CA PRO A 91 20.27 13.99 -5.79
C PRO A 91 21.15 14.65 -6.87
N ASN A 92 20.51 15.16 -7.91
CA ASN A 92 21.15 15.91 -8.97
C ASN A 92 20.59 17.32 -8.97
N THR A 93 21.42 18.30 -8.64
CA THR A 93 21.00 19.68 -8.45
C THR A 93 21.43 20.56 -9.65
N ALA A 94 20.45 21.29 -10.18
CA ALA A 94 20.67 22.30 -11.19
C ALA A 94 20.11 23.64 -10.67
N GLY A 95 20.98 24.56 -10.31
CA GLY A 95 20.59 25.83 -9.70
C GLY A 95 19.93 25.61 -8.33
N THR A 96 18.66 25.96 -8.21
CA THR A 96 17.84 25.75 -7.01
C THR A 96 16.89 24.58 -7.11
N THR A 97 16.96 23.79 -8.19
CA THR A 97 16.09 22.63 -8.42
C THR A 97 16.86 21.35 -8.17
N ILE A 98 16.33 20.49 -7.31
CA ILE A 98 16.91 19.18 -7.00
C ILE A 98 16.08 18.12 -7.72
N ARG A 99 16.74 17.28 -8.51
CA ARG A 99 16.10 16.18 -9.23
C ARG A 99 16.56 14.84 -8.66
N LEU A 100 15.60 13.97 -8.36
CA LEU A 100 15.85 12.58 -7.98
C LEU A 100 15.45 11.69 -9.14
N ASN A 101 16.42 11.07 -9.80
CA ASN A 101 16.18 10.12 -10.87
C ASN A 101 16.14 8.72 -10.32
N MET A 102 15.04 8.00 -10.55
CA MET A 102 14.90 6.59 -10.18
C MET A 102 15.74 5.73 -11.12
N PRO A 103 16.61 4.86 -10.61
CA PRO A 103 17.32 3.91 -11.46
C PRO A 103 16.31 2.91 -12.05
N PRO A 104 16.52 2.44 -13.30
CA PRO A 104 15.69 1.41 -13.89
C PRO A 104 15.82 0.12 -13.10
N LEU A 105 14.70 -0.63 -12.95
CA LEU A 105 14.73 -1.93 -12.32
C LEU A 105 15.45 -2.95 -13.19
N THR A 106 16.33 -3.74 -12.59
CA THR A 106 16.92 -4.93 -13.24
C THR A 106 15.85 -6.01 -13.35
N GLU A 107 16.01 -6.95 -14.29
CA GLU A 107 15.11 -8.09 -14.42
C GLU A 107 15.08 -8.93 -13.14
N GLU A 108 16.23 -9.14 -12.51
CA GLU A 108 16.32 -9.85 -11.23
C GLU A 108 15.52 -9.15 -10.14
N ARG A 109 15.61 -7.83 -10.02
CA ARG A 109 14.86 -7.05 -9.04
C ARG A 109 13.37 -7.09 -9.31
N ARG A 110 12.95 -7.06 -10.58
CA ARG A 110 11.53 -7.21 -10.96
C ARG A 110 10.97 -8.56 -10.51
N ARG A 111 11.74 -9.63 -10.68
CA ARG A 111 11.34 -10.98 -10.23
C ARG A 111 11.20 -11.07 -8.72
N GLU A 112 12.14 -10.48 -7.97
CA GLU A 112 12.04 -10.42 -6.51
C GLU A 112 10.80 -9.65 -6.05
N LEU A 113 10.54 -8.50 -6.67
CA LEU A 113 9.37 -7.69 -6.36
C LEU A 113 8.07 -8.41 -6.72
N ALA A 114 8.01 -9.12 -7.83
CA ALA A 114 6.85 -9.93 -8.21
C ALA A 114 6.56 -11.02 -7.19
N LYS A 115 7.59 -11.70 -6.69
CA LYS A 115 7.43 -12.69 -5.60
C LYS A 115 6.92 -12.06 -4.33
N HIS A 116 7.42 -10.88 -3.98
CA HIS A 116 6.97 -10.15 -2.81
C HIS A 116 5.50 -9.74 -2.94
N VAL A 117 5.09 -9.24 -4.10
CA VAL A 117 3.69 -8.90 -4.38
C VAL A 117 2.78 -10.12 -4.26
N ALA A 118 3.18 -11.25 -4.82
CA ALA A 118 2.43 -12.51 -4.71
C ALA A 118 2.29 -12.95 -3.25
N HIS A 119 3.35 -12.84 -2.46
CA HIS A 119 3.34 -13.18 -1.03
C HIS A 119 2.38 -12.28 -0.26
N GLU A 120 2.42 -10.97 -0.47
CA GLU A 120 1.50 -10.02 0.15
C GLU A 120 0.05 -10.32 -0.22
N GLY A 121 -0.21 -10.72 -1.45
CA GLY A 121 -1.53 -11.17 -1.90
C GLY A 121 -2.02 -12.40 -1.16
N GLU A 122 -1.17 -13.41 -0.98
CA GLU A 122 -1.52 -14.60 -0.20
C GLU A 122 -1.80 -14.28 1.27
N GLU A 123 -1.02 -13.41 1.89
CA GLU A 123 -1.29 -12.95 3.26
C GLU A 123 -2.65 -12.25 3.38
N ALA A 124 -3.01 -11.42 2.40
CA ALA A 124 -4.32 -10.79 2.36
C ALA A 124 -5.46 -11.81 2.23
N LYS A 125 -5.29 -12.85 1.40
CA LYS A 125 -6.27 -13.93 1.26
C LYS A 125 -6.43 -14.73 2.56
N ILE A 126 -5.34 -14.99 3.27
CA ILE A 126 -5.36 -15.65 4.58
C ILE A 126 -6.17 -14.81 5.56
N ALA A 127 -5.94 -13.50 5.62
CA ALA A 127 -6.69 -12.60 6.48
C ALA A 127 -8.19 -12.61 6.15
N ILE A 128 -8.55 -12.59 4.87
CA ILE A 128 -9.94 -12.66 4.40
C ILE A 128 -10.59 -13.99 4.80
N ARG A 129 -9.90 -15.10 4.64
CA ARG A 129 -10.40 -16.42 5.05
C ARG A 129 -10.58 -16.53 6.56
N ASN A 130 -9.72 -15.91 7.35
CA ASN A 130 -9.87 -15.83 8.80
C ASN A 130 -11.13 -15.07 9.20
N VAL A 131 -11.41 -13.95 8.53
CA VAL A 131 -12.66 -13.20 8.73
C VAL A 131 -13.87 -14.08 8.41
N ARG A 132 -13.82 -14.83 7.31
CA ARG A 132 -14.86 -15.80 6.96
C ARG A 132 -15.09 -16.81 8.07
N ARG A 133 -14.03 -17.41 8.60
CA ARG A 133 -14.13 -18.40 9.69
C ARG A 133 -14.80 -17.82 10.91
N ASP A 134 -14.42 -16.62 11.30
CA ASP A 134 -15.01 -15.91 12.45
C ASP A 134 -16.50 -15.69 12.21
N ALA A 135 -16.88 -15.21 11.04
CA ALA A 135 -18.28 -14.97 10.68
C ALA A 135 -19.09 -16.26 10.65
N MET A 136 -18.55 -17.33 10.06
CA MET A 136 -19.21 -18.65 10.04
C MET A 136 -19.41 -19.20 11.45
N GLN A 137 -18.43 -19.01 12.32
CA GLN A 137 -18.53 -19.43 13.72
C GLN A 137 -19.63 -18.66 14.46
N GLN A 138 -19.72 -17.36 14.26
CA GLN A 138 -20.77 -16.54 14.86
C GLN A 138 -22.19 -16.98 14.41
N VAL A 139 -22.32 -17.34 13.13
CA VAL A 139 -23.59 -17.88 12.59
C VAL A 139 -23.93 -19.20 13.25
N LYS A 140 -22.97 -20.11 13.39
CA LYS A 140 -23.17 -21.40 14.07
C LYS A 140 -23.57 -21.22 15.54
N ASP A 141 -22.97 -20.26 16.22
CA ASP A 141 -23.31 -19.96 17.61
C ASP A 141 -24.76 -19.47 17.73
N LEU A 142 -25.24 -18.65 16.80
CA LEU A 142 -26.63 -18.21 16.75
C LEU A 142 -27.60 -19.42 16.54
N LEU A 143 -27.24 -20.37 15.71
CA LEU A 143 -28.04 -21.57 15.50
C LEU A 143 -28.07 -22.43 16.78
N LYS A 144 -26.93 -22.63 17.41
CA LYS A 144 -26.81 -23.35 18.69
C LYS A 144 -27.67 -22.73 19.79
N ASP A 145 -27.71 -21.42 19.84
CA ASP A 145 -28.53 -20.67 20.79
C ASP A 145 -30.01 -20.59 20.37
N LYS A 146 -30.37 -21.24 19.26
CA LYS A 146 -31.73 -21.25 18.69
C LYS A 146 -32.25 -19.86 18.32
N ALA A 147 -31.36 -18.90 18.10
CA ALA A 147 -31.70 -17.54 17.66
C ALA A 147 -32.04 -17.46 16.17
N ILE A 148 -31.62 -18.45 15.38
CA ILE A 148 -31.90 -18.57 13.93
C ILE A 148 -32.27 -20.01 13.60
N THR A 149 -32.84 -20.19 12.41
CA THR A 149 -33.17 -21.53 11.85
C THR A 149 -32.02 -22.09 11.05
N GLU A 150 -32.07 -23.40 10.74
CA GLU A 150 -31.09 -24.05 9.84
C GLU A 150 -31.11 -23.42 8.43
N ASP A 151 -32.29 -23.01 7.96
CA ASP A 151 -32.40 -22.32 6.67
C ASP A 151 -31.71 -20.96 6.70
N ASP A 152 -31.84 -20.23 7.82
CA ASP A 152 -31.15 -18.95 8.02
C ASP A 152 -29.65 -19.14 8.04
N GLU A 153 -29.14 -20.18 8.73
CA GLU A 153 -27.72 -20.53 8.74
C GLU A 153 -27.22 -20.77 7.32
N ARG A 154 -27.91 -21.61 6.56
CA ARG A 154 -27.51 -21.97 5.21
C ARG A 154 -27.42 -20.77 4.29
N ARG A 155 -28.43 -19.88 4.34
CA ARG A 155 -28.42 -18.64 3.56
C ARG A 155 -27.29 -17.70 3.98
N ALA A 156 -27.07 -17.55 5.27
CA ALA A 156 -25.99 -16.70 5.78
C ALA A 156 -24.61 -17.23 5.37
N GLU A 157 -24.39 -18.54 5.47
CA GLU A 157 -23.13 -19.17 5.03
C GLU A 157 -22.89 -18.97 3.55
N ASP A 158 -23.92 -19.13 2.69
CA ASP A 158 -23.81 -18.88 1.26
C ASP A 158 -23.46 -17.42 0.95
N GLU A 159 -24.08 -16.49 1.64
CA GLU A 159 -23.79 -15.05 1.47
C GLU A 159 -22.38 -14.68 1.93
N ILE A 160 -21.92 -15.23 3.04
CA ILE A 160 -20.56 -15.03 3.56
C ILE A 160 -19.54 -15.63 2.60
N GLN A 161 -19.85 -16.82 2.03
CA GLN A 161 -18.95 -17.44 1.05
C GLN A 161 -18.86 -16.61 -0.23
N LYS A 162 -19.97 -16.11 -0.75
CA LYS A 162 -19.97 -15.22 -1.92
C LYS A 162 -19.18 -13.93 -1.67
N LEU A 163 -19.34 -13.37 -0.49
CA LEU A 163 -18.59 -12.20 -0.05
C LEU A 163 -17.09 -12.49 -0.03
N THR A 164 -16.69 -13.63 0.54
CA THR A 164 -15.30 -14.09 0.57
C THR A 164 -14.72 -14.25 -0.83
N ASP A 165 -15.44 -14.91 -1.72
CA ASP A 165 -15.02 -15.15 -3.10
C ASP A 165 -14.80 -13.82 -3.84
N ARG A 166 -15.69 -12.86 -3.62
CA ARG A 166 -15.55 -11.51 -4.21
C ARG A 166 -14.27 -10.82 -3.74
N PHE A 167 -13.99 -10.81 -2.44
CA PHE A 167 -12.79 -10.18 -1.89
C PHE A 167 -11.51 -10.91 -2.29
N VAL A 168 -11.52 -12.23 -2.37
CA VAL A 168 -10.37 -13.01 -2.87
C VAL A 168 -10.09 -12.65 -4.35
N LYS A 169 -11.13 -12.51 -5.15
CA LYS A 169 -10.99 -12.05 -6.53
C LYS A 169 -10.45 -10.64 -6.63
N ASP A 170 -10.88 -9.75 -5.73
CA ASP A 170 -10.35 -8.38 -5.65
C ASP A 170 -8.86 -8.38 -5.32
N VAL A 171 -8.41 -9.26 -4.42
CA VAL A 171 -6.97 -9.45 -4.12
C VAL A 171 -6.22 -9.85 -5.38
N ASP A 172 -6.73 -10.83 -6.13
CA ASP A 172 -6.10 -11.27 -7.38
C ASP A 172 -5.99 -10.12 -8.39
N GLY A 173 -7.00 -9.27 -8.48
CA GLY A 173 -6.98 -8.07 -9.32
C GLY A 173 -5.92 -7.06 -8.90
N VAL A 174 -5.78 -6.81 -7.61
CA VAL A 174 -4.77 -5.90 -7.06
C VAL A 174 -3.36 -6.42 -7.34
N VAL A 175 -3.14 -7.71 -7.11
CA VAL A 175 -1.85 -8.37 -7.38
C VAL A 175 -1.49 -8.31 -8.86
N LYS A 176 -2.44 -8.67 -9.73
CA LYS A 176 -2.24 -8.64 -11.18
C LYS A 176 -1.90 -7.24 -11.68
N ASN A 177 -2.62 -6.22 -11.24
CA ASN A 177 -2.37 -4.84 -11.63
C ASN A 177 -0.96 -4.40 -11.21
N LYS A 178 -0.52 -4.79 -10.03
CA LYS A 178 0.83 -4.46 -9.55
C LYS A 178 1.92 -5.19 -10.33
N GLU A 179 1.70 -6.46 -10.66
CA GLU A 179 2.63 -7.24 -11.49
C GLU A 179 2.75 -6.63 -12.90
N GLU A 180 1.65 -6.23 -13.51
CA GLU A 180 1.65 -5.54 -14.81
C GLU A 180 2.40 -4.20 -14.73
N GLU A 181 2.22 -3.45 -13.66
CA GLU A 181 2.94 -2.20 -13.41
C GLU A 181 4.46 -2.44 -13.31
N LEU A 182 4.88 -3.50 -12.63
CA LEU A 182 6.29 -3.89 -12.52
C LEU A 182 6.90 -4.28 -13.87
N MET A 183 6.12 -4.92 -14.73
CA MET A 183 6.59 -5.37 -16.04
C MET A 183 6.61 -4.25 -17.10
N ALA A 184 5.84 -3.19 -16.89
CA ALA A 184 5.74 -2.05 -17.81
C ALA A 184 6.91 -1.06 -17.72
N LEU A 185 7.79 -1.18 -16.74
CA LEU A 185 8.89 -0.24 -16.44
C LEU A 185 10.23 -0.66 -17.01
#